data_edf2e05dd5b4ff77d3c189177cd17629
#
_entry.id   edf2e05dd5b4ff77d3c189177cd17629
#
_cell.length_a   1.000
_cell.length_b   1.000
_cell.length_c   1.000
_cell.angle_alpha   90.00
_cell.angle_beta   90.00
_cell.angle_gamma   90.00
#
_symmetry.space_group_name_H-M   'P 1'
#
loop_
_entity.id
_entity.type
_entity.pdbx_description
1 polymer ?
#
loop_
_entity_poly.entity_id
_entity_poly.type
_entity_poly.pdbx_seq_one_letter_code
_entity_poly.pdbx_strand_id
1 'polypeptide(L)'
;MSGGLLVAGTTSDAGKSVVTAGICRWLVRRGVKVAPFKAQNMSLNSFVTREGAEIGRAQAMQAQAARVEPSALMNPVLLKPGSDRSSQVVLMGKPVGEMSARGYHGGRQEALLSTVVDCLEQLRSTYDAVICEGAGSPAEINLRRTDIVNMGIARAARFPVVVVGDIDRGGVFASFFGTTALLAAEDQSLIAGYLVNKFRGDVSLLEPGLEMLRDLTGRPTYGVLPFAHGLGIDEEDGLRVSLRGAVRESVVAPPHGEDVLRVAVCAVPLMSNFTDVDALAAEPGVVVRFVDRAEELSDADLVVVPGTRGTVKALAWLRERGLADALVRRAAEGRPVLGICGGFQILGEHIEDEVESRAGHVDGLGLLPVHIRFDREKTLARPVGRALGAPVEGYEIHHGVADVLGGEPFLDGCRAGAVWGTHWHGSLESDEFRRRFLTEVARGAGRRFVPAPDTCFAALREEQLDRLGDLVEEHADTDALLRLIESGAPSGLPFIAPGAPGAPVAPGGRR
;
A
#
# COMPACT_ATOMS: atom_id res chain seq x y z
N MET A 1 10.60 11.68 27.19
CA MET A 1 11.45 11.08 26.13
C MET A 1 10.50 10.34 25.20
N SER A 2 10.52 10.61 23.91
CA SER A 2 9.69 9.83 23.00
C SER A 2 10.36 8.51 22.70
N GLY A 3 9.67 7.41 22.97
CA GLY A 3 10.11 6.06 22.67
C GLY A 3 10.03 5.72 21.19
N GLY A 4 10.53 4.54 20.79
CA GLY A 4 10.39 4.09 19.43
C GLY A 4 10.84 2.66 19.19
N LEU A 5 10.39 2.10 18.07
CA LEU A 5 10.68 0.74 17.64
C LEU A 5 10.79 0.70 16.13
N LEU A 6 11.75 -0.03 15.60
CA LEU A 6 11.78 -0.38 14.19
C LEU A 6 11.28 -1.83 14.00
N VAL A 7 10.26 -1.99 13.18
CA VAL A 7 9.74 -3.27 12.70
C VAL A 7 10.39 -3.59 11.37
N ALA A 8 11.42 -4.44 11.38
CA ALA A 8 12.09 -4.94 10.18
C ALA A 8 11.50 -6.28 9.74
N GLY A 9 11.84 -6.76 8.55
CA GLY A 9 11.40 -8.06 8.07
C GLY A 9 12.55 -8.92 7.57
N THR A 10 12.38 -10.22 7.58
CA THR A 10 13.33 -11.11 6.90
C THR A 10 13.24 -10.99 5.38
N THR A 11 12.07 -10.58 4.88
CA THR A 11 11.75 -10.42 3.45
C THR A 11 10.72 -9.29 3.25
N SER A 12 10.41 -8.93 1.99
CA SER A 12 9.38 -7.95 1.68
C SER A 12 8.03 -8.34 2.27
N ASP A 13 7.47 -9.48 1.95
CA ASP A 13 6.10 -9.87 2.36
C ASP A 13 6.00 -10.50 3.77
N ALA A 14 6.97 -10.27 4.65
CA ALA A 14 6.96 -10.84 6.00
C ALA A 14 5.79 -10.36 6.88
N GLY A 15 5.09 -9.30 6.46
CA GLY A 15 3.94 -8.71 7.18
C GLY A 15 4.30 -7.55 8.09
N LYS A 16 5.41 -6.83 7.80
CA LYS A 16 5.84 -5.63 8.53
C LYS A 16 4.72 -4.61 8.71
N SER A 17 4.01 -4.28 7.62
CA SER A 17 2.97 -3.24 7.61
C SER A 17 1.80 -3.61 8.53
N VAL A 18 1.38 -4.88 8.52
CA VAL A 18 0.34 -5.43 9.38
C VAL A 18 0.76 -5.37 10.85
N VAL A 19 1.99 -5.83 11.15
CA VAL A 19 2.53 -5.79 12.52
C VAL A 19 2.69 -4.35 13.02
N THR A 20 3.19 -3.46 12.18
CA THR A 20 3.33 -2.02 12.51
C THR A 20 1.98 -1.38 12.82
N ALA A 21 0.96 -1.63 11.98
CA ALA A 21 -0.40 -1.16 12.21
C ALA A 21 -1.00 -1.74 13.51
N GLY A 22 -0.80 -3.04 13.76
CA GLY A 22 -1.24 -3.70 14.98
C GLY A 22 -0.60 -3.09 16.24
N ILE A 23 0.72 -2.87 16.22
CA ILE A 23 1.43 -2.22 17.33
C ILE A 23 0.91 -0.79 17.54
N CYS A 24 0.70 -0.01 16.47
CA CYS A 24 0.14 1.33 16.58
C CYS A 24 -1.27 1.30 17.21
N ARG A 25 -2.15 0.41 16.75
CA ARG A 25 -3.51 0.28 17.28
C ARG A 25 -3.52 -0.17 18.75
N TRP A 26 -2.70 -1.14 19.09
CA TRP A 26 -2.54 -1.60 20.47
C TRP A 26 -2.05 -0.47 21.40
N LEU A 27 -1.03 0.30 21.00
CA LEU A 27 -0.52 1.43 21.79
C LEU A 27 -1.58 2.52 22.02
N VAL A 28 -2.35 2.86 20.98
CA VAL A 28 -3.45 3.84 21.08
C VAL A 28 -4.50 3.39 22.10
N ARG A 29 -4.86 2.10 22.10
CA ARG A 29 -5.82 1.54 23.07
C ARG A 29 -5.30 1.64 24.51
N ARG A 30 -3.98 1.67 24.71
CA ARG A 30 -3.33 1.90 26.00
C ARG A 30 -3.15 3.38 26.33
N GLY A 31 -3.66 4.29 25.51
CA GLY A 31 -3.58 5.73 25.73
C GLY A 31 -2.26 6.38 25.32
N VAL A 32 -1.39 5.64 24.60
CA VAL A 32 -0.10 6.16 24.10
C VAL A 32 -0.35 6.95 22.81
N LYS A 33 0.15 8.18 22.76
CA LYS A 33 0.12 9.00 21.56
C LYS A 33 1.21 8.54 20.59
N VAL A 34 0.85 7.74 19.60
CA VAL A 34 1.79 7.09 18.69
C VAL A 34 1.67 7.61 17.27
N ALA A 35 2.79 7.67 16.54
CA ALA A 35 2.83 7.90 15.10
C ALA A 35 3.52 6.73 14.37
N PRO A 36 3.03 6.30 13.20
CA PRO A 36 3.77 5.43 12.30
C PRO A 36 4.83 6.24 11.55
N PHE A 37 5.88 5.56 11.09
CA PHE A 37 6.91 6.15 10.25
C PHE A 37 7.49 5.13 9.30
N LYS A 38 7.63 5.48 8.03
CA LYS A 38 8.39 4.70 7.05
C LYS A 38 9.26 5.65 6.25
N ALA A 39 10.55 5.59 6.46
CA ALA A 39 11.53 6.49 5.86
C ALA A 39 11.41 6.57 4.34
N GLN A 40 11.31 5.41 3.71
CA GLN A 40 11.09 5.26 2.28
C GLN A 40 10.10 4.14 2.02
N ASN A 41 9.12 4.40 1.18
CA ASN A 41 8.24 3.38 0.65
C ASN A 41 8.42 3.24 -0.87
N MET A 42 8.22 2.04 -1.41
CA MET A 42 8.16 1.78 -2.85
C MET A 42 6.78 1.21 -3.16
N SER A 43 5.87 2.03 -3.68
CA SER A 43 4.50 1.63 -3.94
C SER A 43 3.87 2.44 -5.08
N LEU A 44 2.95 1.82 -5.81
CA LEU A 44 2.05 2.50 -6.75
C LEU A 44 0.74 2.95 -6.06
N ASN A 45 0.47 2.41 -4.86
CA ASN A 45 -0.70 2.79 -4.07
C ASN A 45 -0.36 3.98 -3.19
N SER A 46 -1.01 5.09 -3.44
CA SER A 46 -0.76 6.36 -2.77
C SER A 46 -2.05 6.93 -2.18
N PHE A 47 -1.89 7.86 -1.27
CA PHE A 47 -2.94 8.63 -0.62
C PHE A 47 -2.55 10.10 -0.58
N VAL A 48 -3.51 11.01 -0.60
CA VAL A 48 -3.29 12.45 -0.48
C VAL A 48 -3.67 12.90 0.92
N THR A 49 -2.72 13.50 1.63
CA THR A 49 -2.94 14.08 2.96
C THR A 49 -3.77 15.37 2.88
N ARG A 50 -4.23 15.90 4.02
CA ARG A 50 -4.99 17.17 4.03
C ARG A 50 -4.16 18.37 3.58
N GLU A 51 -2.85 18.32 3.79
CA GLU A 51 -1.93 19.36 3.30
C GLU A 51 -1.58 19.23 1.80
N GLY A 52 -2.19 18.28 1.07
CA GLY A 52 -1.94 18.07 -0.37
C GLY A 52 -0.60 17.38 -0.65
N ALA A 53 -0.15 16.53 0.26
CA ALA A 53 1.06 15.72 0.10
C ALA A 53 0.71 14.29 -0.29
N GLU A 54 1.49 13.69 -1.21
CA GLU A 54 1.36 12.30 -1.59
C GLU A 54 2.22 11.40 -0.71
N ILE A 55 1.60 10.41 -0.06
CA ILE A 55 2.27 9.38 0.74
C ILE A 55 1.83 7.99 0.32
N GLY A 56 2.55 6.96 0.77
CA GLY A 56 2.15 5.56 0.56
C GLY A 56 0.82 5.23 1.26
N ARG A 57 -0.05 4.47 0.61
CA ARG A 57 -1.36 4.07 1.15
C ARG A 57 -1.21 3.31 2.47
N ALA A 58 -0.20 2.44 2.58
CA ALA A 58 0.07 1.69 3.81
C ALA A 58 0.35 2.61 5.01
N GLN A 59 1.04 3.75 4.82
CA GLN A 59 1.30 4.70 5.88
C GLN A 59 0.06 5.50 6.26
N ALA A 60 -0.84 5.77 5.30
CA ALA A 60 -2.16 6.33 5.61
C ALA A 60 -3.00 5.36 6.44
N MET A 61 -2.99 4.08 6.13
CA MET A 61 -3.63 3.03 6.92
C MET A 61 -3.03 2.92 8.33
N GLN A 62 -1.72 2.96 8.46
CA GLN A 62 -1.03 2.94 9.76
C GLN A 62 -1.34 4.19 10.60
N ALA A 63 -1.47 5.37 9.96
CA ALA A 63 -1.92 6.58 10.63
C ALA A 63 -3.36 6.44 11.14
N GLN A 64 -4.25 5.82 10.36
CA GLN A 64 -5.60 5.47 10.79
C GLN A 64 -5.57 4.48 11.97
N ALA A 65 -4.70 3.45 11.92
CA ALA A 65 -4.48 2.55 13.05
C ALA A 65 -4.04 3.29 14.31
N ALA A 66 -3.18 4.28 14.18
CA ALA A 66 -2.70 5.16 15.24
C ALA A 66 -3.72 6.26 15.63
N ARG A 67 -4.88 6.34 14.97
CA ARG A 67 -5.91 7.39 15.16
C ARG A 67 -5.35 8.80 15.02
N VAL A 68 -4.44 9.01 14.08
CA VAL A 68 -3.83 10.31 13.78
C VAL A 68 -4.03 10.66 12.30
N GLU A 69 -4.04 11.95 11.99
CA GLU A 69 -4.13 12.42 10.61
C GLU A 69 -2.83 12.08 9.85
N PRO A 70 -2.90 11.46 8.67
CA PRO A 70 -1.73 11.18 7.84
C PRO A 70 -1.00 12.47 7.44
N SER A 71 0.33 12.46 7.48
CA SER A 71 1.17 13.58 7.05
C SER A 71 2.40 13.13 6.27
N ALA A 72 2.99 14.05 5.50
CA ALA A 72 4.22 13.80 4.75
C ALA A 72 5.40 13.39 5.65
N LEU A 73 5.39 13.81 6.92
CA LEU A 73 6.40 13.42 7.91
C LEU A 73 6.46 11.91 8.12
N MET A 74 5.32 11.21 7.99
CA MET A 74 5.22 9.76 8.23
C MET A 74 5.79 8.92 7.09
N ASN A 75 5.90 9.50 5.88
CA ASN A 75 6.52 8.86 4.72
C ASN A 75 7.24 9.90 3.84
N PRO A 76 8.42 10.38 4.27
CA PRO A 76 9.12 11.46 3.58
C PRO A 76 9.60 11.11 2.17
N VAL A 77 9.89 9.83 1.89
CA VAL A 77 10.34 9.38 0.57
C VAL A 77 9.39 8.29 0.05
N LEU A 78 8.76 8.57 -1.10
CA LEU A 78 7.95 7.56 -1.81
C LEU A 78 8.55 7.37 -3.21
N LEU A 79 8.85 6.12 -3.55
CA LEU A 79 9.30 5.71 -4.87
C LEU A 79 8.16 5.07 -5.63
N LYS A 80 7.83 5.61 -6.79
CA LYS A 80 6.78 5.05 -7.67
C LYS A 80 7.44 4.41 -8.89
N PRO A 81 7.47 3.06 -8.99
CA PRO A 81 8.05 2.37 -10.13
C PRO A 81 7.40 2.82 -11.45
N GLY A 82 8.21 3.23 -12.42
CA GLY A 82 7.77 3.55 -13.79
C GLY A 82 8.19 2.48 -14.79
N SER A 83 9.32 1.82 -14.48
CA SER A 83 9.86 0.70 -15.25
C SER A 83 10.78 -0.14 -14.35
N ASP A 84 11.33 -1.25 -14.87
CA ASP A 84 12.29 -2.08 -14.13
C ASP A 84 13.57 -1.33 -13.76
N ARG A 85 13.80 -0.14 -14.31
CA ARG A 85 15.06 0.62 -14.17
C ARG A 85 14.89 2.04 -13.65
N SER A 86 13.68 2.55 -13.56
CA SER A 86 13.40 3.93 -13.13
C SER A 86 12.20 4.02 -12.21
N SER A 87 12.27 4.94 -11.25
CA SER A 87 11.17 5.28 -10.36
C SER A 87 11.03 6.80 -10.29
N GLN A 88 9.80 7.28 -10.20
CA GLN A 88 9.55 8.65 -9.81
C GLN A 88 9.78 8.77 -8.30
N VAL A 89 10.54 9.78 -7.93
CA VAL A 89 10.79 10.10 -6.51
C VAL A 89 9.82 11.19 -6.08
N VAL A 90 9.08 10.89 -5.01
CA VAL A 90 8.24 11.84 -4.29
C VAL A 90 8.92 12.12 -2.96
N LEU A 91 9.30 13.37 -2.72
CA LEU A 91 9.95 13.83 -1.50
C LEU A 91 9.03 14.77 -0.76
N MET A 92 8.75 14.49 0.52
CA MET A 92 7.81 15.25 1.33
C MET A 92 6.48 15.50 0.61
N GLY A 93 5.98 14.44 -0.03
CA GLY A 93 4.71 14.43 -0.73
C GLY A 93 4.68 15.13 -2.09
N LYS A 94 5.82 15.62 -2.60
CA LYS A 94 5.91 16.31 -3.90
C LYS A 94 6.84 15.56 -4.86
N PRO A 95 6.48 15.39 -6.13
CA PRO A 95 7.35 14.77 -7.13
C PRO A 95 8.58 15.66 -7.37
N VAL A 96 9.78 15.08 -7.26
CA VAL A 96 11.07 15.79 -7.48
C VAL A 96 11.79 15.31 -8.72
N GLY A 97 11.21 14.39 -9.48
CA GLY A 97 11.74 13.91 -10.76
C GLY A 97 11.84 12.39 -10.82
N GLU A 98 12.35 11.90 -11.95
CA GLU A 98 12.63 10.47 -12.15
C GLU A 98 14.09 10.17 -11.85
N MET A 99 14.33 9.01 -11.23
CA MET A 99 15.67 8.51 -10.94
C MET A 99 15.80 7.05 -11.36
N SER A 100 16.96 6.74 -11.97
CA SER A 100 17.37 5.34 -12.14
C SER A 100 17.84 4.76 -10.80
N ALA A 101 17.74 3.43 -10.65
CA ALA A 101 18.25 2.75 -9.46
C ALA A 101 19.72 3.09 -9.17
N ARG A 102 20.58 3.20 -10.21
CA ARG A 102 21.99 3.62 -10.05
C ARG A 102 22.14 5.07 -9.61
N GLY A 103 21.31 5.98 -10.13
CA GLY A 103 21.33 7.40 -9.74
C GLY A 103 20.81 7.60 -8.32
N TYR A 104 19.87 6.80 -7.87
CA TYR A 104 19.36 6.81 -6.52
C TYR A 104 20.44 6.43 -5.50
N HIS A 105 21.22 5.38 -5.77
CA HIS A 105 22.30 4.91 -4.90
C HIS A 105 23.61 5.70 -5.00
N GLY A 106 23.70 6.73 -5.85
CA GLY A 106 24.96 7.40 -6.25
C GLY A 106 25.22 8.80 -5.67
N GLY A 107 24.78 9.17 -4.46
CA GLY A 107 25.25 10.40 -3.81
C GLY A 107 24.20 11.38 -3.27
N ARG A 108 22.91 11.17 -3.50
CA ARG A 108 21.83 11.97 -2.87
C ARG A 108 21.37 11.42 -1.52
N GLN A 109 21.89 10.29 -1.10
CA GLN A 109 21.42 9.55 0.07
C GLN A 109 21.73 10.24 1.38
N GLU A 110 22.84 10.95 1.50
CA GLU A 110 23.13 11.74 2.72
C GLU A 110 22.08 12.83 2.91
N ALA A 111 21.69 13.51 1.81
CA ALA A 111 20.64 14.54 1.88
C ALA A 111 19.27 13.92 2.17
N LEU A 112 18.96 12.74 1.61
CA LEU A 112 17.71 12.02 1.90
C LEU A 112 17.70 11.52 3.35
N LEU A 113 18.82 10.99 3.86
CA LEU A 113 18.92 10.54 5.24
C LEU A 113 18.73 11.72 6.22
N SER A 114 19.33 12.88 5.94
CA SER A 114 19.10 14.08 6.75
C SER A 114 17.61 14.43 6.81
N THR A 115 16.94 14.54 5.65
CA THR A 115 15.50 14.83 5.59
C THR A 115 14.68 13.79 6.37
N VAL A 116 15.00 12.52 6.22
CA VAL A 116 14.32 11.42 6.90
C VAL A 116 14.49 11.50 8.42
N VAL A 117 15.70 11.78 8.88
CA VAL A 117 16.00 11.95 10.31
C VAL A 117 15.28 13.17 10.87
N ASP A 118 15.29 14.30 10.15
CA ASP A 118 14.58 15.52 10.57
C ASP A 118 13.07 15.28 10.71
N CYS A 119 12.45 14.53 9.79
CA CYS A 119 11.04 14.14 9.89
C CYS A 119 10.79 13.25 11.11
N LEU A 120 11.65 12.26 11.33
CA LEU A 120 11.54 11.37 12.49
C LEU A 120 11.66 12.15 13.82
N GLU A 121 12.61 13.09 13.95
CA GLU A 121 12.78 13.91 15.14
C GLU A 121 11.57 14.84 15.37
N GLN A 122 10.95 15.38 14.31
CA GLN A 122 9.71 16.15 14.43
C GLN A 122 8.57 15.28 14.97
N LEU A 123 8.41 14.05 14.48
CA LEU A 123 7.42 13.12 15.02
C LEU A 123 7.72 12.78 16.49
N ARG A 124 8.97 12.49 16.82
CA ARG A 124 9.42 12.23 18.21
C ARG A 124 9.18 13.40 19.17
N SER A 125 9.20 14.62 18.69
CA SER A 125 8.87 15.79 19.49
C SER A 125 7.38 15.96 19.79
N THR A 126 6.53 15.28 19.01
CA THR A 126 5.07 15.46 19.03
C THR A 126 4.35 14.26 19.66
N TYR A 127 4.91 13.05 19.51
CA TYR A 127 4.31 11.79 19.92
C TYR A 127 5.12 11.11 21.03
N ASP A 128 4.44 10.33 21.87
CA ASP A 128 5.08 9.58 22.96
C ASP A 128 5.91 8.41 22.41
N ALA A 129 5.47 7.84 21.27
CA ALA A 129 6.19 6.79 20.59
C ALA A 129 6.11 6.94 19.06
N VAL A 130 7.17 6.51 18.37
CA VAL A 130 7.17 6.39 16.90
C VAL A 130 7.50 4.95 16.52
N ILE A 131 6.59 4.31 15.77
CA ILE A 131 6.78 2.96 15.28
C ILE A 131 7.21 3.03 13.82
N CYS A 132 8.47 2.71 13.60
CA CYS A 132 9.08 2.73 12.27
C CYS A 132 8.87 1.39 11.56
N GLU A 133 8.53 1.43 10.30
CA GLU A 133 8.51 0.26 9.42
C GLU A 133 9.73 0.26 8.50
N GLY A 134 10.46 -0.84 8.47
CA GLY A 134 11.54 -1.06 7.52
C GLY A 134 11.04 -1.44 6.12
N ALA A 135 11.94 -1.54 5.15
CA ALA A 135 11.64 -2.02 3.80
C ALA A 135 12.56 -3.19 3.43
N GLY A 136 12.00 -4.22 2.78
CA GLY A 136 12.75 -5.43 2.45
C GLY A 136 13.32 -6.10 3.70
N SER A 137 14.61 -6.42 3.67
CA SER A 137 15.36 -7.01 4.77
C SER A 137 16.53 -6.11 5.20
N PRO A 138 16.83 -5.97 6.49
CA PRO A 138 18.04 -5.29 6.93
C PRO A 138 19.34 -6.01 6.49
N ALA A 139 19.22 -7.27 6.08
CA ALA A 139 20.33 -8.09 5.61
C ALA A 139 20.68 -7.91 4.12
N GLU A 140 20.11 -6.91 3.45
CA GLU A 140 20.52 -6.50 2.10
C GLU A 140 21.91 -5.83 2.17
N ILE A 141 22.95 -6.63 2.45
CA ILE A 141 24.32 -6.16 2.75
C ILE A 141 24.96 -5.38 1.60
N ASN A 142 24.55 -5.65 0.36
CA ASN A 142 24.93 -4.90 -0.83
C ASN A 142 24.39 -3.46 -0.85
N LEU A 143 23.29 -3.19 -0.14
CA LEU A 143 22.65 -1.87 -0.05
C LEU A 143 22.94 -1.18 1.30
N ARG A 144 23.66 -1.83 2.23
CA ARG A 144 23.84 -1.35 3.61
C ARG A 144 24.39 0.07 3.71
N ARG A 145 25.32 0.46 2.81
CA ARG A 145 25.91 1.80 2.81
C ARG A 145 24.91 2.90 2.48
N THR A 146 23.84 2.54 1.83
CA THR A 146 22.83 3.43 1.27
C THR A 146 21.49 3.22 1.94
N ASP A 147 21.48 2.43 3.01
CA ASP A 147 20.28 2.12 3.78
C ASP A 147 19.83 3.32 4.61
N ILE A 148 18.71 3.90 4.21
CA ILE A 148 18.01 4.96 4.93
C ILE A 148 16.71 4.47 5.58
N VAL A 149 16.42 3.14 5.57
CA VAL A 149 15.09 2.60 5.88
C VAL A 149 15.12 1.65 7.05
N ASN A 150 16.15 0.79 7.14
CA ASN A 150 16.30 -0.21 8.19
C ASN A 150 17.35 0.23 9.22
N MET A 151 18.56 -0.32 9.12
CA MET A 151 19.61 -0.05 10.11
C MET A 151 20.14 1.39 10.05
N GLY A 152 19.98 2.10 8.92
CA GLY A 152 20.30 3.53 8.84
C GLY A 152 19.46 4.34 9.83
N ILE A 153 18.15 4.14 9.85
CA ILE A 153 17.24 4.79 10.80
C ILE A 153 17.41 4.24 12.21
N ALA A 154 17.51 2.92 12.38
CA ALA A 154 17.68 2.33 13.69
C ALA A 154 18.91 2.90 14.42
N ARG A 155 20.03 3.08 13.70
CA ARG A 155 21.25 3.68 14.26
C ARG A 155 21.10 5.18 14.56
N ALA A 156 20.53 5.94 13.62
CA ALA A 156 20.34 7.38 13.78
C ALA A 156 19.47 7.70 15.00
N ALA A 157 18.36 6.96 15.17
CA ALA A 157 17.42 7.16 16.27
C ALA A 157 17.76 6.34 17.52
N ARG A 158 18.71 5.40 17.45
CA ARG A 158 19.03 4.41 18.49
C ARG A 158 17.80 3.56 18.87
N PHE A 159 16.99 3.21 17.89
CA PHE A 159 15.80 2.40 18.11
C PHE A 159 16.12 0.90 18.17
N PRO A 160 15.49 0.15 19.08
CA PRO A 160 15.49 -1.29 19.03
C PRO A 160 14.82 -1.77 17.75
N VAL A 161 15.26 -2.92 17.25
CA VAL A 161 14.72 -3.54 16.05
C VAL A 161 14.12 -4.88 16.39
N VAL A 162 12.87 -5.08 16.00
CA VAL A 162 12.22 -6.40 16.02
C VAL A 162 12.08 -6.89 14.59
N VAL A 163 12.58 -8.10 14.32
CA VAL A 163 12.56 -8.68 12.98
C VAL A 163 11.37 -9.62 12.85
N VAL A 164 10.49 -9.34 11.90
CA VAL A 164 9.31 -10.14 11.56
C VAL A 164 9.68 -11.17 10.51
N GLY A 165 9.32 -12.43 10.73
CA GLY A 165 9.53 -13.53 9.79
C GLY A 165 8.22 -14.22 9.41
N ASP A 166 8.05 -14.50 8.11
CA ASP A 166 6.93 -15.26 7.55
C ASP A 166 7.23 -16.76 7.68
N ILE A 167 6.47 -17.46 8.53
CA ILE A 167 6.65 -18.90 8.73
C ILE A 167 5.91 -19.75 7.70
N ASP A 168 4.87 -19.20 7.07
CA ASP A 168 4.03 -19.93 6.09
C ASP A 168 4.84 -20.40 4.86
N ARG A 169 5.95 -19.71 4.56
CA ARG A 169 6.88 -20.06 3.47
C ARG A 169 7.94 -21.08 3.86
N GLY A 170 8.06 -21.42 5.16
CA GLY A 170 9.11 -22.26 5.69
C GLY A 170 10.46 -21.56 5.88
N GLY A 171 11.36 -22.17 6.67
CA GLY A 171 12.72 -21.68 6.86
C GLY A 171 12.86 -20.42 7.74
N VAL A 172 11.86 -20.06 8.52
CA VAL A 172 11.84 -18.82 9.32
C VAL A 172 13.02 -18.72 10.30
N PHE A 173 13.43 -19.83 10.94
CA PHE A 173 14.58 -19.85 11.87
C PHE A 173 15.89 -19.52 11.15
N ALA A 174 16.12 -20.12 9.98
CA ALA A 174 17.29 -19.81 9.16
C ALA A 174 17.26 -18.34 8.70
N SER A 175 16.08 -17.82 8.38
CA SER A 175 15.90 -16.42 7.97
C SER A 175 16.23 -15.46 9.11
N PHE A 176 15.77 -15.72 10.34
CA PHE A 176 16.09 -14.91 11.53
C PHE A 176 17.59 -14.93 11.85
N PHE A 177 18.16 -16.14 11.91
CA PHE A 177 19.58 -16.31 12.19
C PHE A 177 20.44 -15.63 11.09
N GLY A 178 20.16 -15.92 9.82
CA GLY A 178 20.90 -15.36 8.70
C GLY A 178 20.76 -13.82 8.61
N THR A 179 19.56 -13.29 8.84
CA THR A 179 19.34 -11.84 8.87
C THR A 179 20.20 -11.17 9.92
N THR A 180 20.28 -11.74 11.12
CA THR A 180 21.09 -11.20 12.22
C THR A 180 22.58 -11.38 11.95
N ALA A 181 23.02 -12.59 11.57
CA ALA A 181 24.42 -12.95 11.40
C ALA A 181 25.11 -12.22 10.22
N LEU A 182 24.36 -11.74 9.25
CA LEU A 182 24.89 -10.96 8.13
C LEU A 182 25.13 -9.49 8.47
N LEU A 183 24.62 -8.98 9.59
CA LEU A 183 24.78 -7.58 9.99
C LEU A 183 26.11 -7.33 10.69
N ALA A 184 26.60 -6.10 10.63
CA ALA A 184 27.76 -5.66 11.42
C ALA A 184 27.44 -5.64 12.91
N ALA A 185 28.45 -5.67 13.77
CA ALA A 185 28.28 -5.75 15.22
C ALA A 185 27.40 -4.64 15.80
N GLU A 186 27.61 -3.41 15.30
CA GLU A 186 26.82 -2.25 15.73
C GLU A 186 25.34 -2.35 15.35
N ASP A 187 25.04 -2.95 14.18
CA ASP A 187 23.67 -3.20 13.73
C ASP A 187 23.05 -4.35 14.53
N GLN A 188 23.79 -5.42 14.73
CA GLN A 188 23.34 -6.56 15.55
C GLN A 188 22.98 -6.14 16.98
N SER A 189 23.68 -5.16 17.55
CA SER A 189 23.40 -4.65 18.91
C SER A 189 22.02 -3.99 19.06
N LEU A 190 21.39 -3.60 17.94
CA LEU A 190 20.05 -3.03 17.92
C LEU A 190 18.97 -4.08 17.66
N ILE A 191 19.31 -5.27 17.11
CA ILE A 191 18.34 -6.34 16.91
C ILE A 191 17.95 -6.91 18.27
N ALA A 192 16.79 -6.51 18.76
CA ALA A 192 16.33 -6.88 20.10
C ALA A 192 15.67 -8.27 20.16
N GLY A 193 15.09 -8.72 19.06
CA GLY A 193 14.42 -10.02 18.98
C GLY A 193 13.58 -10.19 17.73
N TYR A 194 12.69 -11.18 17.79
CA TYR A 194 11.94 -11.65 16.64
C TYR A 194 10.44 -11.68 16.89
N LEU A 195 9.65 -11.60 15.79
CA LEU A 195 8.22 -11.92 15.76
C LEU A 195 7.97 -12.92 14.62
N VAL A 196 7.40 -14.07 14.95
CA VAL A 196 6.93 -15.04 13.95
C VAL A 196 5.56 -14.59 13.49
N ASN A 197 5.34 -14.50 12.19
CA ASN A 197 4.07 -14.08 11.61
C ASN A 197 3.51 -15.15 10.68
N LYS A 198 2.19 -15.12 10.46
CA LYS A 198 1.43 -16.03 9.59
C LYS A 198 1.50 -17.49 10.05
N PHE A 199 1.54 -17.73 11.34
CA PHE A 199 1.60 -19.09 11.89
C PHE A 199 0.26 -19.81 11.72
N ARG A 200 0.34 -21.09 11.37
CA ARG A 200 -0.80 -22.03 11.31
C ARG A 200 -0.48 -23.27 12.10
N GLY A 201 -1.30 -23.61 13.05
CA GLY A 201 -1.16 -24.83 13.84
C GLY A 201 -1.02 -24.60 15.34
N ASP A 202 -0.43 -25.55 16.04
CA ASP A 202 -0.23 -25.52 17.49
C ASP A 202 1.12 -24.87 17.81
N VAL A 203 1.10 -23.74 18.52
CA VAL A 203 2.30 -22.98 18.92
C VAL A 203 3.24 -23.80 19.81
N SER A 204 2.72 -24.73 20.61
CA SER A 204 3.54 -25.58 21.49
C SER A 204 4.56 -26.45 20.72
N LEU A 205 4.26 -26.80 19.48
CA LEU A 205 5.18 -27.51 18.59
C LEU A 205 6.34 -26.65 18.11
N LEU A 206 6.17 -25.32 18.14
CA LEU A 206 7.19 -24.37 17.72
C LEU A 206 8.13 -23.98 18.87
N GLU A 207 7.68 -24.06 20.11
CA GLU A 207 8.42 -23.62 21.31
C GLU A 207 9.86 -24.13 21.38
N PRO A 208 10.16 -25.44 21.16
CA PRO A 208 11.54 -25.92 21.21
C PRO A 208 12.45 -25.23 20.18
N GLY A 209 11.92 -24.91 18.99
CA GLY A 209 12.64 -24.18 17.95
C GLY A 209 12.90 -22.73 18.34
N LEU A 210 11.94 -22.07 19.01
CA LEU A 210 12.09 -20.70 19.52
C LEU A 210 13.16 -20.63 20.62
N GLU A 211 13.22 -21.65 21.52
CA GLU A 211 14.25 -21.75 22.54
C GLU A 211 15.64 -21.96 21.92
N MET A 212 15.76 -22.87 20.96
CA MET A 212 17.02 -23.10 20.23
C MET A 212 17.48 -21.82 19.52
N LEU A 213 16.58 -21.07 18.88
CA LEU A 213 16.91 -19.80 18.24
C LEU A 213 17.42 -18.78 19.26
N ARG A 214 16.76 -18.69 20.42
CA ARG A 214 17.21 -17.83 21.52
C ARG A 214 18.60 -18.19 22.00
N ASP A 215 18.87 -19.48 22.20
CA ASP A 215 20.19 -19.97 22.66
C ASP A 215 21.28 -19.66 21.63
N LEU A 216 20.98 -19.79 20.34
CA LEU A 216 21.91 -19.48 19.26
C LEU A 216 22.17 -17.97 19.09
N THR A 217 21.17 -17.13 19.36
CA THR A 217 21.22 -15.70 19.02
C THR A 217 21.28 -14.77 20.24
N GLY A 218 20.94 -15.25 21.42
CA GLY A 218 20.74 -14.45 22.63
C GLY A 218 19.52 -13.51 22.55
N ARG A 219 18.63 -13.71 21.58
CA ARG A 219 17.48 -12.84 21.28
C ARG A 219 16.17 -13.59 21.43
N PRO A 220 15.20 -13.07 22.21
CA PRO A 220 13.91 -13.72 22.38
C PRO A 220 13.03 -13.57 21.12
N THR A 221 12.05 -14.45 20.99
CA THR A 221 10.89 -14.25 20.15
C THR A 221 9.80 -13.60 21.00
N TYR A 222 9.35 -12.41 20.59
CA TYR A 222 8.36 -11.62 21.31
C TYR A 222 6.91 -12.02 21.00
N GLY A 223 6.69 -12.97 20.10
CA GLY A 223 5.37 -13.50 19.82
C GLY A 223 5.32 -14.35 18.56
N VAL A 224 4.23 -15.12 18.47
CA VAL A 224 3.86 -15.94 17.32
C VAL A 224 2.47 -15.54 16.89
N LEU A 225 2.38 -14.69 15.85
CA LEU A 225 1.12 -14.17 15.35
C LEU A 225 0.47 -15.19 14.39
N PRO A 226 -0.78 -15.58 14.62
CA PRO A 226 -1.47 -16.50 13.74
C PRO A 226 -1.73 -15.88 12.37
N PHE A 227 -1.96 -16.76 11.39
CA PHE A 227 -2.38 -16.33 10.07
C PHE A 227 -3.79 -15.72 10.13
N ALA A 228 -3.88 -14.42 9.94
CA ALA A 228 -5.14 -13.70 9.97
C ALA A 228 -5.84 -13.80 8.62
N HIS A 229 -6.94 -14.57 8.57
CA HIS A 229 -7.81 -14.67 7.40
C HIS A 229 -8.74 -13.47 7.28
N GLY A 230 -9.06 -13.06 6.03
CA GLY A 230 -10.07 -12.03 5.77
C GLY A 230 -9.67 -10.62 6.20
N LEU A 231 -8.38 -10.34 6.31
CA LEU A 231 -7.88 -8.98 6.42
C LEU A 231 -7.99 -8.34 5.04
N GLY A 232 -9.02 -7.52 4.82
CA GLY A 232 -9.19 -6.67 3.64
C GLY A 232 -8.41 -5.36 3.76
N ILE A 233 -7.16 -5.42 4.27
CA ILE A 233 -6.34 -4.24 4.54
C ILE A 233 -5.46 -3.95 3.33
N ASP A 234 -5.21 -2.67 3.09
CA ASP A 234 -4.34 -2.16 2.03
C ASP A 234 -3.01 -2.91 2.01
N GLU A 235 -2.83 -3.83 1.05
CA GLU A 235 -1.55 -4.50 0.84
C GLU A 235 -0.54 -3.52 0.24
N GLU A 236 0.67 -3.48 0.82
CA GLU A 236 1.72 -2.58 0.38
C GLU A 236 2.20 -2.89 -1.05
N ASP A 237 2.27 -4.15 -1.39
CA ASP A 237 2.81 -4.64 -2.65
C ASP A 237 1.72 -5.19 -3.57
N GLY A 238 0.84 -4.32 -4.07
CA GLY A 238 -0.06 -4.64 -5.20
C GLY A 238 0.66 -5.07 -6.49
N LEU A 239 1.99 -5.05 -6.52
CA LEU A 239 2.84 -5.66 -7.55
C LEU A 239 2.71 -7.18 -7.63
N ARG A 240 2.13 -7.81 -6.59
CA ARG A 240 1.82 -9.24 -6.54
C ARG A 240 0.31 -9.53 -6.50
N VAL A 241 -0.54 -8.72 -7.08
CA VAL A 241 -1.67 -9.32 -7.80
C VAL A 241 -0.99 -10.17 -8.87
N SER A 242 -0.66 -11.38 -8.49
CA SER A 242 -0.04 -12.35 -9.38
C SER A 242 -0.94 -12.41 -10.60
N LEU A 243 -0.48 -11.91 -11.73
CA LEU A 243 -1.12 -11.99 -13.03
C LEU A 243 -1.34 -13.46 -13.48
N ARG A 244 -1.20 -14.41 -12.57
CA ARG A 244 -1.44 -15.83 -12.74
C ARG A 244 -2.47 -16.32 -11.73
N GLY A 245 -3.75 -16.05 -12.02
CA GLY A 245 -4.85 -16.87 -11.50
C GLY A 245 -5.23 -16.74 -10.02
N ALA A 246 -4.82 -15.73 -9.31
CA ALA A 246 -5.41 -15.41 -8.01
C ALA A 246 -6.72 -14.64 -8.24
N VAL A 247 -7.78 -15.37 -8.50
CA VAL A 247 -9.13 -14.88 -8.25
C VAL A 247 -9.17 -14.54 -6.76
N ARG A 248 -9.04 -13.27 -6.40
CA ARG A 248 -9.56 -12.80 -5.12
C ARG A 248 -11.09 -12.81 -5.26
N GLU A 249 -11.68 -13.98 -5.12
CA GLU A 249 -13.07 -14.03 -4.73
C GLU A 249 -13.08 -13.48 -3.30
N SER A 250 -13.57 -12.26 -3.15
CA SER A 250 -13.96 -11.75 -1.84
C SER A 250 -14.84 -12.81 -1.20
N VAL A 251 -14.66 -13.08 0.10
CA VAL A 251 -15.59 -13.92 0.87
C VAL A 251 -16.94 -13.23 0.78
N VAL A 252 -17.78 -13.70 -0.13
CA VAL A 252 -19.02 -13.02 -0.47
C VAL A 252 -20.02 -13.28 0.63
N ALA A 253 -20.31 -12.26 1.42
CA ALA A 253 -21.53 -12.30 2.24
C ALA A 253 -22.74 -12.46 1.30
N PRO A 254 -23.77 -13.22 1.69
CA PRO A 254 -24.97 -13.41 0.86
C PRO A 254 -25.54 -12.06 0.41
N PRO A 255 -26.07 -11.95 -0.82
CA PRO A 255 -26.69 -10.73 -1.29
C PRO A 255 -27.90 -10.36 -0.42
N HIS A 256 -28.11 -9.06 -0.22
CA HIS A 256 -29.33 -8.56 0.42
C HIS A 256 -30.55 -8.68 -0.50
N GLY A 257 -30.33 -8.65 -1.85
CA GLY A 257 -31.30 -8.93 -2.90
C GLY A 257 -31.28 -10.40 -3.38
N GLU A 258 -31.80 -10.63 -4.59
CA GLU A 258 -31.83 -11.98 -5.18
C GLU A 258 -30.56 -12.34 -5.96
N ASP A 259 -29.96 -11.35 -6.62
CA ASP A 259 -28.82 -11.55 -7.51
C ASP A 259 -27.51 -11.04 -6.90
N VAL A 260 -26.42 -11.68 -7.30
CA VAL A 260 -25.04 -11.24 -7.04
C VAL A 260 -24.59 -10.31 -8.16
N LEU A 261 -23.82 -9.27 -7.84
CA LEU A 261 -23.13 -8.43 -8.82
C LEU A 261 -21.68 -8.90 -9.00
N ARG A 262 -21.29 -9.15 -10.26
CA ARG A 262 -19.92 -9.52 -10.62
C ARG A 262 -19.19 -8.32 -11.18
N VAL A 263 -18.11 -7.94 -10.51
CA VAL A 263 -17.23 -6.83 -10.89
C VAL A 263 -15.92 -7.42 -11.43
N ALA A 264 -15.60 -7.14 -12.69
CA ALA A 264 -14.31 -7.49 -13.28
C ALA A 264 -13.42 -6.25 -13.35
N VAL A 265 -12.23 -6.33 -12.78
CA VAL A 265 -11.23 -5.26 -12.79
C VAL A 265 -10.11 -5.63 -13.75
N CYS A 266 -9.86 -4.81 -14.77
CA CYS A 266 -8.77 -5.04 -15.72
C CYS A 266 -7.41 -4.94 -15.01
N ALA A 267 -6.64 -6.02 -14.97
CA ALA A 267 -5.34 -6.09 -14.28
C ALA A 267 -4.23 -5.42 -15.12
N VAL A 268 -4.39 -4.12 -15.39
CA VAL A 268 -3.49 -3.35 -16.25
C VAL A 268 -2.07 -3.25 -15.68
N PRO A 269 -1.03 -3.11 -16.53
CA PRO A 269 0.32 -2.85 -16.08
C PRO A 269 0.42 -1.55 -15.26
N LEU A 270 1.29 -1.55 -14.24
CA LEU A 270 1.49 -0.41 -13.34
C LEU A 270 0.19 0.08 -12.71
N MET A 271 -0.74 -0.84 -12.46
CA MET A 271 -1.98 -0.54 -11.75
C MET A 271 -1.68 0.18 -10.45
N SER A 272 -2.41 1.25 -10.18
CA SER A 272 -2.26 2.07 -8.99
C SER A 272 -3.59 2.24 -8.28
N ASN A 273 -3.54 2.38 -6.94
CA ASN A 273 -4.72 2.57 -6.11
C ASN A 273 -5.82 1.52 -6.36
N PHE A 274 -5.42 0.26 -6.52
CA PHE A 274 -6.36 -0.86 -6.73
C PHE A 274 -7.35 -1.02 -5.55
N THR A 275 -7.06 -0.42 -4.41
CA THR A 275 -7.94 -0.34 -3.24
C THR A 275 -9.25 0.41 -3.51
N ASP A 276 -9.38 1.12 -4.64
CA ASP A 276 -10.64 1.75 -5.06
C ASP A 276 -11.81 0.77 -5.13
N VAL A 277 -11.53 -0.52 -5.38
CA VAL A 277 -12.57 -1.56 -5.47
C VAL A 277 -12.80 -2.33 -4.17
N ASP A 278 -12.05 -2.05 -3.11
CA ASP A 278 -12.20 -2.74 -1.81
C ASP A 278 -13.56 -2.45 -1.20
N ALA A 279 -14.06 -1.23 -1.35
CA ALA A 279 -15.39 -0.86 -0.89
C ALA A 279 -16.51 -1.59 -1.66
N LEU A 280 -16.29 -1.95 -2.93
CA LEU A 280 -17.20 -2.81 -3.67
C LEU A 280 -17.15 -4.25 -3.16
N ALA A 281 -15.94 -4.76 -2.89
CA ALA A 281 -15.75 -6.10 -2.35
C ALA A 281 -16.30 -6.27 -0.92
N ALA A 282 -16.43 -5.17 -0.17
CA ALA A 282 -17.03 -5.16 1.17
C ALA A 282 -18.56 -5.18 1.14
N GLU A 283 -19.19 -4.90 0.00
CA GLU A 283 -20.64 -4.89 -0.12
C GLU A 283 -21.19 -6.32 -0.23
N PRO A 284 -22.17 -6.75 0.62
CA PRO A 284 -22.79 -8.06 0.53
C PRO A 284 -23.35 -8.36 -0.87
N GLY A 285 -23.01 -9.52 -1.41
CA GLY A 285 -23.43 -9.95 -2.74
C GLY A 285 -22.65 -9.34 -3.90
N VAL A 286 -21.57 -8.59 -3.65
CA VAL A 286 -20.66 -8.12 -4.70
C VAL A 286 -19.41 -8.99 -4.75
N VAL A 287 -19.11 -9.55 -5.92
CA VAL A 287 -17.91 -10.34 -6.20
C VAL A 287 -16.97 -9.53 -7.06
N VAL A 288 -15.78 -9.22 -6.55
CA VAL A 288 -14.73 -8.52 -7.30
C VAL A 288 -13.65 -9.51 -7.71
N ARG A 289 -13.27 -9.47 -8.98
CA ARG A 289 -12.15 -10.26 -9.53
C ARG A 289 -11.28 -9.44 -10.46
N PHE A 290 -9.99 -9.72 -10.45
CA PHE A 290 -9.04 -9.13 -11.40
C PHE A 290 -8.88 -10.05 -12.61
N VAL A 291 -8.92 -9.46 -13.81
CA VAL A 291 -8.94 -10.21 -15.08
C VAL A 291 -7.91 -9.65 -16.05
N ASP A 292 -7.34 -10.53 -16.87
CA ASP A 292 -6.34 -10.15 -17.87
C ASP A 292 -6.66 -10.67 -19.28
N ARG A 293 -7.85 -11.25 -19.48
CA ARG A 293 -8.33 -11.80 -20.75
C ARG A 293 -9.74 -11.32 -21.06
N ALA A 294 -10.00 -11.09 -22.35
CA ALA A 294 -11.27 -10.57 -22.84
C ALA A 294 -12.48 -11.47 -22.54
N GLU A 295 -12.28 -12.80 -22.54
CA GLU A 295 -13.33 -13.78 -22.26
C GLU A 295 -13.88 -13.65 -20.83
N GLU A 296 -13.03 -13.23 -19.90
CA GLU A 296 -13.39 -13.07 -18.49
C GLU A 296 -14.28 -11.85 -18.21
N LEU A 297 -14.48 -10.98 -19.20
CA LEU A 297 -15.42 -9.86 -19.12
C LEU A 297 -16.87 -10.25 -19.43
N SER A 298 -17.10 -11.43 -20.00
CA SER A 298 -18.40 -11.81 -20.58
C SER A 298 -19.52 -11.90 -19.55
N ASP A 299 -19.26 -12.41 -18.36
CA ASP A 299 -20.23 -12.60 -17.27
C ASP A 299 -20.20 -11.45 -16.22
N ALA A 300 -19.34 -10.44 -16.40
CA ALA A 300 -19.27 -9.31 -15.50
C ALA A 300 -20.48 -8.38 -15.64
N ASP A 301 -21.04 -7.93 -14.55
CA ASP A 301 -22.11 -6.93 -14.50
C ASP A 301 -21.52 -5.51 -14.59
N LEU A 302 -20.37 -5.28 -13.97
CA LEU A 302 -19.55 -4.07 -14.09
C LEU A 302 -18.13 -4.43 -14.51
N VAL A 303 -17.55 -3.67 -15.43
CA VAL A 303 -16.11 -3.71 -15.71
C VAL A 303 -15.46 -2.43 -15.22
N VAL A 304 -14.38 -2.56 -14.45
CA VAL A 304 -13.58 -1.43 -13.96
C VAL A 304 -12.26 -1.40 -14.71
N VAL A 305 -11.94 -0.27 -15.33
CA VAL A 305 -10.58 0.06 -15.80
C VAL A 305 -9.94 0.91 -14.71
N PRO A 306 -9.03 0.35 -13.92
CA PRO A 306 -8.52 1.00 -12.72
C PRO A 306 -7.48 2.08 -13.02
N GLY A 307 -7.05 2.76 -11.96
CA GLY A 307 -5.91 3.67 -12.02
C GLY A 307 -4.63 2.97 -12.46
N THR A 308 -3.81 3.67 -13.21
CA THR A 308 -2.49 3.20 -13.64
C THR A 308 -1.52 4.37 -13.74
N ARG A 309 -0.27 4.12 -13.38
CA ARG A 309 0.79 5.11 -13.58
C ARG A 309 1.30 5.16 -15.04
N GLY A 310 0.91 4.23 -15.86
CA GLY A 310 1.35 4.17 -17.27
C GLY A 310 0.15 4.13 -18.22
N THR A 311 -0.60 5.21 -18.34
CA THR A 311 -1.86 5.28 -19.11
C THR A 311 -1.71 4.76 -20.53
N VAL A 312 -0.74 5.27 -21.29
CA VAL A 312 -0.49 4.84 -22.68
C VAL A 312 -0.03 3.37 -22.75
N LYS A 313 0.81 2.93 -21.81
CA LYS A 313 1.26 1.54 -21.73
C LYS A 313 0.11 0.59 -21.39
N ALA A 314 -0.77 0.99 -20.48
CA ALA A 314 -1.94 0.22 -20.12
C ALA A 314 -2.95 0.12 -21.29
N LEU A 315 -3.17 1.20 -22.02
CA LEU A 315 -3.99 1.21 -23.24
C LEU A 315 -3.43 0.27 -24.30
N ALA A 316 -2.12 0.31 -24.56
CA ALA A 316 -1.48 -0.61 -25.51
C ALA A 316 -1.65 -2.08 -25.08
N TRP A 317 -1.51 -2.37 -23.79
CA TRP A 317 -1.70 -3.70 -23.23
C TRP A 317 -3.17 -4.17 -23.34
N LEU A 318 -4.16 -3.29 -23.10
CA LEU A 318 -5.57 -3.60 -23.30
C LEU A 318 -5.87 -3.95 -24.76
N ARG A 319 -5.27 -3.24 -25.72
CA ARG A 319 -5.41 -3.50 -27.16
C ARG A 319 -4.78 -4.84 -27.55
N GLU A 320 -3.56 -5.10 -27.10
CA GLU A 320 -2.84 -6.36 -27.37
C GLU A 320 -3.59 -7.59 -26.89
N ARG A 321 -4.31 -7.48 -25.76
CA ARG A 321 -5.07 -8.59 -25.17
C ARG A 321 -6.54 -8.69 -25.62
N GLY A 322 -6.96 -7.84 -26.54
CA GLY A 322 -8.35 -7.80 -27.02
C GLY A 322 -9.35 -7.27 -25.99
N LEU A 323 -8.88 -6.80 -24.82
CA LEU A 323 -9.72 -6.20 -23.79
C LEU A 323 -10.30 -4.86 -24.24
N ALA A 324 -9.56 -4.07 -25.04
CA ALA A 324 -10.03 -2.83 -25.61
C ALA A 324 -11.27 -3.02 -26.47
N ASP A 325 -11.23 -3.99 -27.40
CA ASP A 325 -12.38 -4.31 -28.26
C ASP A 325 -13.57 -4.86 -27.46
N ALA A 326 -13.30 -5.63 -26.41
CA ALA A 326 -14.34 -6.13 -25.52
C ALA A 326 -15.01 -4.98 -24.73
N LEU A 327 -14.27 -3.97 -24.28
CA LEU A 327 -14.79 -2.77 -23.63
C LEU A 327 -15.65 -1.94 -24.59
N VAL A 328 -15.19 -1.76 -25.84
CA VAL A 328 -15.94 -1.02 -26.87
C VAL A 328 -17.26 -1.72 -27.18
N ARG A 329 -17.25 -3.02 -27.42
CA ARG A 329 -18.48 -3.81 -27.63
C ARG A 329 -19.42 -3.72 -26.43
N ARG A 330 -18.88 -3.87 -25.21
CA ARG A 330 -19.65 -3.77 -23.96
C ARG A 330 -20.36 -2.42 -23.81
N ALA A 331 -19.66 -1.34 -24.09
CA ALA A 331 -20.24 0.01 -24.06
C ALA A 331 -21.36 0.19 -25.09
N ALA A 332 -21.14 -0.32 -26.33
CA ALA A 332 -22.15 -0.31 -27.39
C ALA A 332 -23.41 -1.14 -27.03
N GLU A 333 -23.25 -2.20 -26.23
CA GLU A 333 -24.35 -3.01 -25.69
C GLU A 333 -25.05 -2.35 -24.48
N GLY A 334 -24.61 -1.16 -24.05
CA GLY A 334 -25.15 -0.48 -22.89
C GLY A 334 -24.83 -1.14 -21.55
N ARG A 335 -23.77 -1.94 -21.48
CA ARG A 335 -23.33 -2.64 -20.26
C ARG A 335 -22.34 -1.80 -19.45
N PRO A 336 -22.44 -1.81 -18.10
CA PRO A 336 -21.68 -0.91 -17.22
C PRO A 336 -20.16 -1.01 -17.35
N VAL A 337 -19.48 0.15 -17.51
CA VAL A 337 -18.02 0.32 -17.47
C VAL A 337 -17.68 1.53 -16.60
N LEU A 338 -16.72 1.40 -15.70
CA LEU A 338 -16.17 2.50 -14.87
C LEU A 338 -14.68 2.65 -15.16
N GLY A 339 -14.24 3.87 -15.53
CA GLY A 339 -12.84 4.24 -15.58
C GLY A 339 -12.45 5.10 -14.38
N ILE A 340 -11.36 4.73 -13.69
CA ILE A 340 -10.84 5.50 -12.56
C ILE A 340 -9.44 6.01 -12.91
N CYS A 341 -9.19 7.32 -12.77
CA CYS A 341 -7.90 7.98 -12.99
C CYS A 341 -7.30 7.61 -14.36
N GLY A 342 -6.20 6.89 -14.43
CA GLY A 342 -5.65 6.41 -15.71
C GLY A 342 -6.65 5.60 -16.55
N GLY A 343 -7.54 4.83 -15.90
CA GLY A 343 -8.63 4.13 -16.54
C GLY A 343 -9.65 5.08 -17.18
N PHE A 344 -10.01 6.16 -16.51
CA PHE A 344 -10.85 7.22 -17.09
C PHE A 344 -10.19 7.85 -18.32
N GLN A 345 -8.90 8.16 -18.23
CA GLN A 345 -8.13 8.74 -19.31
C GLN A 345 -8.09 7.82 -20.54
N ILE A 346 -7.96 6.52 -20.34
CA ILE A 346 -7.99 5.49 -21.41
C ILE A 346 -9.34 5.47 -22.14
N LEU A 347 -10.45 5.71 -21.42
CA LEU A 347 -11.80 5.70 -22.00
C LEU A 347 -12.09 6.95 -22.83
N GLY A 348 -11.29 8.01 -22.73
CA GLY A 348 -11.41 9.24 -23.51
C GLY A 348 -11.17 9.05 -25.01
N GLU A 349 -11.36 10.12 -25.80
CA GLU A 349 -11.12 10.13 -27.23
C GLU A 349 -9.63 10.26 -27.55
N HIS A 350 -8.96 11.21 -26.92
CA HIS A 350 -7.55 11.53 -27.19
C HIS A 350 -6.75 11.75 -25.92
N ILE A 351 -5.47 11.37 -25.98
CA ILE A 351 -4.49 11.54 -24.91
C ILE A 351 -3.26 12.24 -25.50
N GLU A 352 -2.92 13.42 -24.96
CA GLU A 352 -1.65 14.12 -25.24
C GLU A 352 -0.71 13.90 -24.05
N ASP A 353 0.36 13.14 -24.25
CA ASP A 353 1.32 12.81 -23.18
C ASP A 353 2.76 13.11 -23.58
N GLU A 354 3.24 14.29 -23.21
CA GLU A 354 4.63 14.73 -23.28
C GLU A 354 5.35 14.61 -21.92
N VAL A 355 4.68 14.10 -20.91
CA VAL A 355 5.15 14.12 -19.51
C VAL A 355 5.57 12.74 -19.03
N GLU A 356 4.65 11.75 -19.05
CA GLU A 356 4.90 10.40 -18.52
C GLU A 356 5.49 9.48 -19.59
N SER A 357 4.75 9.14 -20.62
CA SER A 357 5.20 8.23 -21.68
C SER A 357 5.99 8.92 -22.78
N ARG A 358 5.76 10.22 -22.97
CA ARG A 358 6.27 11.05 -24.08
C ARG A 358 5.88 10.49 -25.45
N ALA A 359 4.72 9.85 -25.51
CA ALA A 359 4.21 9.24 -26.74
C ALA A 359 3.56 10.29 -27.68
N GLY A 360 3.46 11.55 -27.23
CA GLY A 360 2.75 12.59 -27.96
C GLY A 360 1.25 12.34 -27.98
N HIS A 361 0.66 12.40 -29.17
CA HIS A 361 -0.77 12.18 -29.36
C HIS A 361 -1.10 10.70 -29.54
N VAL A 362 -2.06 10.19 -28.73
CA VAL A 362 -2.51 8.81 -28.76
C VAL A 362 -4.05 8.78 -28.73
N ASP A 363 -4.68 8.00 -29.61
CA ASP A 363 -6.13 7.79 -29.55
C ASP A 363 -6.49 6.92 -28.35
N GLY A 364 -7.47 7.34 -27.56
CA GLY A 364 -8.07 6.56 -26.49
C GLY A 364 -9.04 5.50 -27.02
N LEU A 365 -9.99 5.05 -26.19
CA LEU A 365 -11.03 4.11 -26.62
C LEU A 365 -12.26 4.82 -27.18
N GLY A 366 -12.40 6.14 -27.05
CA GLY A 366 -13.53 6.92 -27.56
C GLY A 366 -14.87 6.59 -26.92
N LEU A 367 -14.86 6.09 -25.68
CA LEU A 367 -16.08 5.71 -24.95
C LEU A 367 -16.67 6.87 -24.13
N LEU A 368 -15.86 7.88 -23.86
CA LEU A 368 -16.24 9.12 -23.19
C LEU A 368 -15.80 10.31 -24.04
N PRO A 369 -16.63 11.37 -24.19
CA PRO A 369 -16.29 12.57 -24.93
C PRO A 369 -15.32 13.45 -24.12
N VAL A 370 -14.10 13.01 -24.01
CA VAL A 370 -13.06 13.62 -23.15
C VAL A 370 -11.74 13.62 -23.88
N HIS A 371 -11.06 14.77 -23.87
CA HIS A 371 -9.66 14.88 -24.27
C HIS A 371 -8.79 15.00 -23.03
N ILE A 372 -7.70 14.26 -22.99
CA ILE A 372 -6.75 14.24 -21.85
C ILE A 372 -5.45 14.90 -22.30
N ARG A 373 -4.98 15.87 -21.54
CA ARG A 373 -3.67 16.49 -21.71
C ARG A 373 -2.85 16.32 -20.44
N PHE A 374 -1.68 15.72 -20.54
CA PHE A 374 -0.77 15.57 -19.40
C PHE A 374 -0.05 16.89 -19.12
N ASP A 375 -0.16 17.36 -17.89
CA ASP A 375 0.55 18.55 -17.40
C ASP A 375 1.79 18.13 -16.57
N ARG A 376 2.80 19.00 -16.52
CA ARG A 376 3.99 18.78 -15.68
C ARG A 376 3.65 18.90 -14.20
N GLU A 377 2.74 19.77 -13.85
CA GLU A 377 2.24 19.90 -12.49
C GLU A 377 1.27 18.76 -12.20
N LYS A 378 1.50 18.07 -11.09
CA LYS A 378 0.67 16.96 -10.64
C LYS A 378 -0.48 17.47 -9.78
N THR A 379 -1.69 17.09 -10.12
CA THR A 379 -2.86 17.35 -9.29
C THR A 379 -2.82 16.45 -8.06
N LEU A 380 -2.82 17.06 -6.87
CA LEU A 380 -2.92 16.41 -5.56
C LEU A 380 -4.02 17.12 -4.78
N ALA A 381 -5.18 16.49 -4.65
CA ALA A 381 -6.35 17.13 -4.03
C ALA A 381 -7.19 16.10 -3.23
N ARG A 382 -8.00 16.62 -2.32
CA ARG A 382 -9.06 15.87 -1.63
C ARG A 382 -10.41 16.54 -1.89
N PRO A 383 -10.99 16.30 -3.06
CA PRO A 383 -12.26 16.90 -3.42
C PRO A 383 -13.42 16.30 -2.62
N VAL A 384 -14.41 17.16 -2.38
CA VAL A 384 -15.71 16.81 -1.82
C VAL A 384 -16.80 17.33 -2.75
N GLY A 385 -17.79 16.50 -3.03
CA GLY A 385 -18.82 16.87 -3.99
C GLY A 385 -20.10 16.05 -3.82
N ARG A 386 -20.88 16.01 -4.90
CA ARG A 386 -22.11 15.21 -5.00
C ARG A 386 -22.20 14.56 -6.37
N ALA A 387 -22.55 13.27 -6.40
CA ALA A 387 -22.89 12.57 -7.63
C ALA A 387 -24.02 11.59 -7.36
N LEU A 388 -24.83 11.29 -8.37
CA LEU A 388 -26.02 10.43 -8.25
C LEU A 388 -26.96 10.87 -7.11
N GLY A 389 -26.93 12.17 -6.74
CA GLY A 389 -27.70 12.71 -5.62
C GLY A 389 -27.16 12.43 -4.21
N ALA A 390 -26.00 11.75 -4.07
CA ALA A 390 -25.33 11.46 -2.79
C ALA A 390 -24.10 12.34 -2.57
N PRO A 391 -23.70 12.62 -1.33
CA PRO A 391 -22.40 13.20 -1.03
C PRO A 391 -21.29 12.19 -1.33
N VAL A 392 -20.15 12.67 -1.77
CA VAL A 392 -18.99 11.87 -2.11
C VAL A 392 -17.71 12.62 -1.79
N GLU A 393 -16.75 11.90 -1.24
CA GLU A 393 -15.40 12.36 -1.00
C GLU A 393 -14.43 11.48 -1.80
N GLY A 394 -13.28 12.04 -2.16
CA GLY A 394 -12.23 11.32 -2.87
C GLY A 394 -10.89 11.99 -2.76
N TYR A 395 -9.93 11.49 -3.51
CA TYR A 395 -8.64 12.15 -3.67
C TYR A 395 -8.14 12.00 -5.11
N GLU A 396 -7.33 12.93 -5.56
CA GLU A 396 -6.79 13.00 -6.92
C GLU A 396 -5.27 12.95 -6.90
N ILE A 397 -4.70 12.08 -7.73
CA ILE A 397 -3.26 11.92 -7.90
C ILE A 397 -2.96 11.66 -9.38
N HIS A 398 -2.87 12.70 -10.19
CA HIS A 398 -2.67 12.52 -11.63
C HIS A 398 -1.96 13.71 -12.28
N HIS A 399 -1.36 13.47 -13.44
CA HIS A 399 -0.81 14.50 -14.34
C HIS A 399 -1.79 14.86 -15.47
N GLY A 400 -2.64 13.93 -15.87
CA GLY A 400 -3.60 14.16 -16.95
C GLY A 400 -4.75 15.06 -16.52
N VAL A 401 -4.97 16.14 -17.25
CA VAL A 401 -6.10 17.05 -17.10
C VAL A 401 -7.14 16.70 -18.15
N ALA A 402 -8.39 16.53 -17.73
CA ALA A 402 -9.50 16.17 -18.60
C ALA A 402 -10.22 17.43 -19.10
N ASP A 403 -10.36 17.56 -20.42
CA ASP A 403 -11.27 18.49 -21.07
C ASP A 403 -12.54 17.71 -21.48
N VAL A 404 -13.61 17.90 -20.70
CA VAL A 404 -14.88 17.20 -20.87
C VAL A 404 -15.74 17.91 -21.89
N LEU A 405 -15.89 17.31 -23.08
CA LEU A 405 -16.57 17.92 -24.22
C LEU A 405 -18.08 17.67 -24.22
N GLY A 406 -18.57 16.74 -23.41
CA GLY A 406 -19.97 16.35 -23.39
C GLY A 406 -20.26 15.24 -22.36
N GLY A 407 -21.46 14.67 -22.46
CA GLY A 407 -21.95 13.67 -21.51
C GLY A 407 -22.64 14.28 -20.29
N GLU A 408 -23.12 13.41 -19.40
CA GLU A 408 -23.69 13.82 -18.12
C GLU A 408 -22.57 14.02 -17.09
N PRO A 409 -22.58 15.09 -16.26
CA PRO A 409 -21.56 15.29 -15.23
C PRO A 409 -21.49 14.10 -14.25
N PHE A 410 -20.28 13.63 -13.99
CA PHE A 410 -20.01 12.58 -13.01
C PHE A 410 -18.70 12.87 -12.29
N LEU A 411 -18.79 13.34 -11.04
CA LEU A 411 -17.65 13.84 -10.25
C LEU A 411 -16.89 14.94 -11.00
N ASP A 412 -15.59 14.76 -11.24
CA ASP A 412 -14.76 15.65 -12.06
C ASP A 412 -14.75 15.28 -13.55
N GLY A 413 -15.36 14.17 -13.91
CA GLY A 413 -15.43 13.67 -15.28
C GLY A 413 -16.87 13.61 -15.82
N CYS A 414 -17.21 12.55 -16.55
CA CYS A 414 -18.52 12.43 -17.17
C CYS A 414 -19.01 10.98 -17.25
N ARG A 415 -20.30 10.90 -17.60
CA ARG A 415 -21.00 9.67 -17.97
C ARG A 415 -21.51 9.78 -19.41
N ALA A 416 -21.32 8.73 -20.20
CA ALA A 416 -21.92 8.56 -21.50
C ALA A 416 -22.62 7.19 -21.59
N GLY A 417 -23.95 7.18 -21.57
CA GLY A 417 -24.72 5.94 -21.48
C GLY A 417 -24.42 5.13 -20.22
N ALA A 418 -23.85 3.94 -20.38
CA ALA A 418 -23.46 3.03 -19.28
C ALA A 418 -21.95 3.10 -18.95
N VAL A 419 -21.25 4.12 -19.44
CA VAL A 419 -19.82 4.33 -19.19
C VAL A 419 -19.64 5.53 -18.28
N TRP A 420 -18.92 5.36 -17.16
CA TRP A 420 -18.57 6.41 -16.20
C TRP A 420 -17.06 6.60 -16.16
N GLY A 421 -16.61 7.82 -15.94
CA GLY A 421 -15.21 8.14 -15.77
C GLY A 421 -14.97 9.25 -14.78
N THR A 422 -13.94 9.11 -13.93
CA THR A 422 -13.52 10.10 -12.93
C THR A 422 -12.05 9.93 -12.59
N HIS A 423 -11.36 11.01 -12.18
CA HIS A 423 -10.04 10.87 -11.54
C HIS A 423 -10.12 10.55 -10.06
N TRP A 424 -11.27 10.68 -9.42
CA TRP A 424 -11.41 10.55 -7.97
C TRP A 424 -11.21 9.10 -7.51
N HIS A 425 -10.08 8.86 -6.87
CA HIS A 425 -9.83 7.67 -6.07
C HIS A 425 -10.61 7.72 -4.76
N GLY A 426 -10.92 6.57 -4.18
CA GLY A 426 -11.62 6.45 -2.90
C GLY A 426 -13.09 6.88 -2.93
N SER A 427 -13.63 7.34 -4.07
CA SER A 427 -15.01 7.81 -4.17
C SER A 427 -16.03 6.74 -3.74
N LEU A 428 -15.77 5.47 -4.02
CA LEU A 428 -16.61 4.34 -3.65
C LEU A 428 -16.58 4.02 -2.15
N GLU A 429 -15.67 4.59 -1.36
CA GLU A 429 -15.65 4.51 0.09
C GLU A 429 -16.83 5.28 0.73
N SER A 430 -17.42 6.24 -0.01
CA SER A 430 -18.63 6.98 0.41
C SER A 430 -19.87 6.09 0.30
N ASP A 431 -20.39 5.60 1.42
CA ASP A 431 -21.40 4.53 1.49
C ASP A 431 -22.68 4.84 0.72
N GLU A 432 -23.24 6.05 0.85
CA GLU A 432 -24.48 6.45 0.15
C GLU A 432 -24.24 6.52 -1.36
N PHE A 433 -23.10 7.09 -1.79
CA PHE A 433 -22.73 7.15 -3.19
C PHE A 433 -22.52 5.74 -3.75
N ARG A 434 -21.76 4.87 -3.07
CA ARG A 434 -21.53 3.47 -3.47
C ARG A 434 -22.85 2.73 -3.68
N ARG A 435 -23.79 2.82 -2.74
CA ARG A 435 -25.10 2.16 -2.85
C ARG A 435 -25.89 2.64 -4.07
N ARG A 436 -25.90 3.95 -4.33
CA ARG A 436 -26.57 4.50 -5.51
C ARG A 436 -25.90 4.09 -6.80
N PHE A 437 -24.57 4.09 -6.83
CA PHE A 437 -23.79 3.63 -7.98
C PHE A 437 -24.06 2.15 -8.28
N LEU A 438 -24.03 1.29 -7.27
CA LEU A 438 -24.34 -0.14 -7.42
C LEU A 438 -25.79 -0.38 -7.88
N THR A 439 -26.74 0.44 -7.44
CA THR A 439 -28.13 0.39 -7.94
C THR A 439 -28.22 0.73 -9.43
N GLU A 440 -27.48 1.75 -9.89
CA GLU A 440 -27.39 2.08 -11.32
C GLU A 440 -26.72 0.95 -12.13
N VAL A 441 -25.64 0.38 -11.61
CA VAL A 441 -24.97 -0.77 -12.22
C VAL A 441 -25.92 -1.97 -12.33
N ALA A 442 -26.62 -2.32 -11.26
CA ALA A 442 -27.58 -3.42 -11.22
C ALA A 442 -28.69 -3.24 -12.27
N ARG A 443 -29.24 -2.02 -12.35
CA ARG A 443 -30.25 -1.67 -13.36
C ARG A 443 -29.70 -1.83 -14.80
N GLY A 444 -28.50 -1.31 -15.06
CA GLY A 444 -27.84 -1.42 -16.37
C GLY A 444 -27.49 -2.86 -16.75
N ALA A 445 -27.20 -3.70 -15.77
CA ALA A 445 -26.90 -5.12 -15.96
C ALA A 445 -28.15 -6.04 -15.94
N GLY A 446 -29.34 -5.49 -15.68
CA GLY A 446 -30.59 -6.25 -15.57
C GLY A 446 -30.62 -7.21 -14.37
N ARG A 447 -29.97 -6.83 -13.24
CA ARG A 447 -29.87 -7.62 -12.02
C ARG A 447 -30.85 -7.14 -10.94
N ARG A 448 -31.45 -8.07 -10.21
CA ARG A 448 -32.25 -7.81 -9.00
C ARG A 448 -31.38 -7.75 -7.75
N PHE A 449 -30.32 -6.96 -7.83
CA PHE A 449 -29.41 -6.71 -6.73
C PHE A 449 -29.88 -5.52 -5.90
N VAL A 450 -29.79 -5.63 -4.58
CA VAL A 450 -30.11 -4.57 -3.61
C VAL A 450 -28.87 -4.36 -2.72
N PRO A 451 -28.27 -3.16 -2.71
CA PRO A 451 -27.19 -2.85 -1.78
C PRO A 451 -27.67 -2.96 -0.32
N ALA A 452 -26.83 -3.47 0.57
CA ALA A 452 -27.14 -3.54 1.98
C ALA A 452 -27.24 -2.11 2.59
N PRO A 453 -28.31 -1.77 3.30
CA PRO A 453 -28.55 -0.40 3.77
C PRO A 453 -27.59 0.04 4.88
N ASP A 454 -27.02 -0.90 5.60
CA ASP A 454 -26.23 -0.74 6.82
C ASP A 454 -24.72 -1.01 6.62
N THR A 455 -24.27 -1.42 5.44
CA THR A 455 -22.86 -1.57 5.15
C THR A 455 -22.16 -0.21 5.27
N CYS A 456 -21.24 -0.09 6.23
CA CYS A 456 -20.40 1.08 6.45
C CYS A 456 -18.94 0.71 6.24
N PHE A 457 -18.35 1.15 5.13
CA PHE A 457 -16.96 0.77 4.78
C PHE A 457 -15.94 1.29 5.78
N ALA A 458 -16.13 2.52 6.28
CA ALA A 458 -15.26 3.08 7.31
C ALA A 458 -15.29 2.26 8.60
N ALA A 459 -16.48 1.78 9.04
CA ALA A 459 -16.60 0.93 10.21
C ALA A 459 -15.93 -0.43 10.02
N LEU A 460 -16.09 -1.04 8.84
CA LEU A 460 -15.41 -2.31 8.50
C LEU A 460 -13.88 -2.16 8.51
N ARG A 461 -13.35 -1.03 8.03
CA ARG A 461 -11.91 -0.74 8.12
C ARG A 461 -11.44 -0.59 9.56
N GLU A 462 -12.19 0.15 10.39
CA GLU A 462 -11.86 0.29 11.82
C GLU A 462 -11.88 -1.06 12.53
N GLU A 463 -12.86 -1.92 12.27
CA GLU A 463 -12.91 -3.28 12.82
C GLU A 463 -11.69 -4.11 12.42
N GLN A 464 -11.25 -4.02 11.18
CA GLN A 464 -10.05 -4.72 10.72
C GLN A 464 -8.79 -4.20 11.42
N LEU A 465 -8.67 -2.89 11.58
CA LEU A 465 -7.55 -2.30 12.34
C LEU A 465 -7.59 -2.70 13.81
N ASP A 466 -8.78 -2.81 14.39
CA ASP A 466 -8.97 -3.33 15.74
C ASP A 466 -8.52 -4.77 15.87
N ARG A 467 -8.86 -5.64 14.90
CA ARG A 467 -8.36 -7.03 14.84
C ARG A 467 -6.83 -7.12 14.75
N LEU A 468 -6.15 -6.16 14.10
CA LEU A 468 -4.69 -6.11 14.11
C LEU A 468 -4.13 -5.78 15.49
N GLY A 469 -4.79 -4.87 16.21
CA GLY A 469 -4.47 -4.59 17.62
C GLY A 469 -4.63 -5.83 18.50
N ASP A 470 -5.73 -6.57 18.32
CA ASP A 470 -6.01 -7.82 19.04
C ASP A 470 -4.92 -8.87 18.77
N LEU A 471 -4.51 -9.04 17.48
CA LEU A 471 -3.42 -9.95 17.14
C LEU A 471 -2.13 -9.67 17.90
N VAL A 472 -1.77 -8.42 18.07
CA VAL A 472 -0.58 -8.04 18.85
C VAL A 472 -0.82 -8.26 20.35
N GLU A 473 -1.98 -7.85 20.86
CA GLU A 473 -2.30 -7.93 22.29
C GLU A 473 -2.41 -9.36 22.80
N GLU A 474 -2.96 -10.27 22.01
CA GLU A 474 -3.20 -11.66 22.39
C GLU A 474 -2.02 -12.59 22.13
N HIS A 475 -1.15 -12.27 21.15
CA HIS A 475 -0.13 -13.19 20.66
C HIS A 475 1.32 -12.68 20.75
N ALA A 476 1.53 -11.48 21.30
CA ALA A 476 2.87 -10.95 21.55
C ALA A 476 3.11 -10.67 23.05
N ASP A 477 4.37 -10.72 23.47
CA ASP A 477 4.79 -10.23 24.78
C ASP A 477 4.77 -8.69 24.77
N THR A 478 3.58 -8.17 24.99
CA THR A 478 3.31 -6.72 24.92
C THR A 478 4.07 -5.93 25.99
N ASP A 479 4.32 -6.52 27.16
CA ASP A 479 5.11 -5.86 28.21
C ASP A 479 6.59 -5.74 27.80
N ALA A 480 7.14 -6.76 27.16
CA ALA A 480 8.48 -6.69 26.62
C ALA A 480 8.58 -5.70 25.44
N LEU A 481 7.60 -5.67 24.54
CA LEU A 481 7.54 -4.68 23.47
C LEU A 481 7.46 -3.25 24.01
N LEU A 482 6.66 -3.00 25.05
CA LEU A 482 6.58 -1.69 25.68
C LEU A 482 7.92 -1.28 26.30
N ARG A 483 8.59 -2.19 27.02
CA ARG A 483 9.93 -1.94 27.54
C ARG A 483 10.95 -1.61 26.45
N LEU A 484 10.88 -2.28 25.29
CA LEU A 484 11.75 -1.95 24.16
C LEU A 484 11.49 -0.53 23.64
N ILE A 485 10.22 -0.16 23.49
CA ILE A 485 9.82 1.17 23.00
C ILE A 485 10.33 2.27 23.96
N GLU A 486 10.22 2.05 25.27
CA GLU A 486 10.57 3.03 26.29
C GLU A 486 12.09 3.10 26.58
N SER A 487 12.75 1.95 26.59
CA SER A 487 14.13 1.81 27.10
C SER A 487 15.18 1.55 26.02
N GLY A 488 14.77 1.21 24.80
CA GLY A 488 15.68 0.85 23.72
C GLY A 488 16.10 -0.63 23.74
N ALA A 489 17.07 -0.97 22.89
CA ALA A 489 17.59 -2.33 22.79
C ALA A 489 18.32 -2.78 24.08
N PRO A 490 18.17 -4.06 24.49
CA PRO A 490 18.91 -4.59 25.63
C PRO A 490 20.42 -4.47 25.41
N SER A 491 21.14 -4.13 26.49
CA SER A 491 22.61 -4.11 26.47
C SER A 491 23.18 -5.53 26.52
N GLY A 492 24.37 -5.74 25.93
CA GLY A 492 25.10 -6.99 26.02
C GLY A 492 24.58 -8.11 25.15
N LEU A 493 23.79 -7.81 24.12
CA LEU A 493 23.37 -8.80 23.13
C LEU A 493 24.59 -9.42 22.44
N PRO A 494 24.67 -10.77 22.30
CA PRO A 494 25.82 -11.42 21.75
C PRO A 494 25.99 -11.11 20.26
N PHE A 495 27.25 -10.98 19.84
CA PHE A 495 27.62 -10.92 18.43
C PHE A 495 27.54 -12.31 17.81
N ILE A 496 26.91 -12.42 16.65
CA ILE A 496 26.76 -13.66 15.89
C ILE A 496 27.68 -13.58 14.68
N ALA A 497 28.66 -14.48 14.63
CA ALA A 497 29.55 -14.60 13.48
C ALA A 497 28.80 -15.20 12.27
N PRO A 498 29.24 -14.89 11.01
CA PRO A 498 30.48 -14.20 10.68
C PRO A 498 30.41 -12.69 10.82
N GLY A 499 29.23 -12.06 10.86
CA GLY A 499 29.06 -10.63 10.76
C GLY A 499 29.41 -10.08 9.36
N ALA A 500 28.80 -8.97 8.95
CA ALA A 500 29.27 -8.27 7.78
C ALA A 500 30.68 -7.72 8.03
N PRO A 501 31.59 -7.69 7.04
CA PRO A 501 32.77 -6.90 7.14
C PRO A 501 32.35 -5.45 7.45
N GLY A 502 32.91 -4.87 8.49
CA GLY A 502 32.59 -3.51 8.93
C GLY A 502 32.57 -2.57 7.73
N ALA A 503 31.64 -1.61 7.70
CA ALA A 503 31.63 -0.62 6.63
C ALA A 503 33.05 -0.06 6.47
N PRO A 504 33.63 -0.02 5.26
CA PRO A 504 34.98 0.52 5.08
C PRO A 504 35.01 1.89 5.73
N VAL A 505 35.96 2.09 6.65
CA VAL A 505 36.28 3.40 7.22
C VAL A 505 36.53 4.33 6.04
N ALA A 506 35.87 5.47 5.99
CA ALA A 506 36.11 6.47 4.96
C ALA A 506 37.61 6.69 4.84
N PRO A 507 38.18 6.76 3.63
CA PRO A 507 39.62 6.98 3.45
C PRO A 507 39.99 8.34 4.04
N GLY A 508 40.58 8.34 5.22
CA GLY A 508 40.98 9.57 5.94
C GLY A 508 41.22 9.44 7.45
N GLY A 509 40.74 8.36 8.06
CA GLY A 509 41.02 8.09 9.48
C GLY A 509 42.34 7.31 9.61
N ARG A 510 43.44 8.00 9.88
CA ARG A 510 44.67 7.34 10.33
C ARG A 510 44.40 6.66 11.69
N ARG A 511 45.00 5.48 11.86
CA ARG A 511 45.01 4.68 13.08
C ARG A 511 45.45 5.47 14.30
#